data_cb87380259323574c7db2d068f2857aa
#
_entry.id   cb87380259323574c7db2d068f2857aa
#
_cell.length_a   1.000
_cell.length_b   1.000
_cell.length_c   1.000
_cell.angle_alpha   90.00
_cell.angle_beta   90.00
_cell.angle_gamma   90.00
#
_symmetry.space_group_name_H-M   'P 1'
#
loop_
_entity.id
_entity.type
_entity.pdbx_description
1 polymer ?
#
loop_
_entity_poly.entity_id
_entity_poly.type
_entity_poly.pdbx_seq_one_letter_code
_entity_poly.pdbx_strand_id
1 'polypeptide(L)'
;MLTTIRSIQKNDNSPLAKIVRQVMEEFGVNLPNTVYTDPTTDHLFELFQKDRAVYNVAEVDGKIVGGGGIYPTDGLPDGVCELVKMWLLPEARGLGLGRTMIEKCLQQAKELGFNKVYLESMPELKQALRIYEKFGFEYLNAQMGNSGHTGCQKWMIKVL
;
A
#
# COMPACT_ATOMS: atom_id res chain seq x y z
N MET A 1 0.69 -19.89 -15.19
CA MET A 1 1.11 -19.05 -14.04
C MET A 1 -0.11 -18.72 -13.20
N LEU A 2 -0.12 -19.14 -11.93
CA LEU A 2 -1.25 -18.93 -11.02
C LEU A 2 -0.99 -17.72 -10.13
N THR A 3 -1.82 -16.70 -10.25
CA THR A 3 -1.76 -15.52 -9.36
C THR A 3 -2.90 -15.58 -8.35
N THR A 4 -2.61 -15.27 -7.09
CA THR A 4 -3.60 -15.21 -6.01
C THR A 4 -3.40 -13.98 -5.15
N ILE A 5 -4.49 -13.53 -4.54
CA ILE A 5 -4.47 -12.47 -3.54
C ILE A 5 -5.25 -12.99 -2.33
N ARG A 6 -4.62 -12.98 -1.17
CA ARG A 6 -5.20 -13.50 0.08
C ARG A 6 -4.91 -12.58 1.26
N SER A 7 -5.62 -12.78 2.36
CA SER A 7 -5.35 -12.05 3.60
C SER A 7 -3.98 -12.39 4.18
N ILE A 8 -3.37 -11.41 4.83
CA ILE A 8 -2.09 -11.57 5.51
C ILE A 8 -2.18 -12.59 6.65
N GLN A 9 -1.10 -13.34 6.83
CA GLN A 9 -0.91 -14.28 7.95
C GLN A 9 0.38 -13.91 8.69
N LYS A 10 0.51 -14.37 9.93
CA LYS A 10 1.66 -14.02 10.78
C LYS A 10 3.01 -14.38 10.15
N ASN A 11 3.07 -15.51 9.46
CA ASN A 11 4.30 -15.97 8.80
C ASN A 11 4.71 -15.11 7.60
N ASP A 12 3.85 -14.19 7.16
CA ASP A 12 4.14 -13.31 6.03
C ASP A 12 5.02 -12.10 6.41
N ASN A 13 5.13 -11.80 7.70
CA ASN A 13 5.86 -10.61 8.17
C ASN A 13 7.26 -10.49 7.58
N SER A 14 8.06 -11.54 7.73
CA SER A 14 9.47 -11.52 7.30
C SER A 14 9.61 -11.39 5.78
N PRO A 15 8.95 -12.22 4.95
CA PRO A 15 9.05 -12.06 3.50
C PRO A 15 8.49 -10.74 2.99
N LEU A 16 7.41 -10.22 3.57
CA LEU A 16 6.85 -8.93 3.16
C LEU A 16 7.78 -7.76 3.49
N ALA A 17 8.36 -7.72 4.68
CA ALA A 17 9.31 -6.69 5.07
C ALA A 17 10.50 -6.64 4.11
N LYS A 18 11.00 -7.81 3.73
CA LYS A 18 12.10 -7.94 2.78
C LYS A 18 11.73 -7.40 1.40
N ILE A 19 10.53 -7.74 0.91
CA ILE A 19 10.03 -7.28 -0.39
C ILE A 19 9.88 -5.75 -0.40
N VAL A 20 9.25 -5.18 0.62
CA VAL A 20 9.07 -3.73 0.73
C VAL A 20 10.41 -3.02 0.63
N ARG A 21 11.39 -3.44 1.43
CA ARG A 21 12.71 -2.80 1.44
C ARG A 21 13.47 -2.99 0.14
N GLN A 22 13.40 -4.19 -0.43
CA GLN A 22 14.03 -4.49 -1.72
C GLN A 22 13.48 -3.60 -2.84
N VAL A 23 12.17 -3.44 -2.92
CA VAL A 23 11.53 -2.61 -3.96
C VAL A 23 11.86 -1.13 -3.74
N MET A 24 11.86 -0.66 -2.49
CA MET A 24 12.23 0.72 -2.20
C MET A 24 13.68 1.01 -2.57
N GLU A 25 14.59 0.08 -2.32
CA GLU A 25 15.99 0.19 -2.74
C GLU A 25 16.13 0.22 -4.27
N GLU A 26 15.35 -0.61 -4.95
CA GLU A 26 15.32 -0.65 -6.42
C GLU A 26 15.01 0.71 -7.03
N PHE A 27 14.06 1.45 -6.45
CA PHE A 27 13.65 2.77 -6.93
C PHE A 27 14.45 3.92 -6.32
N GLY A 28 15.43 3.63 -5.45
CA GLY A 28 16.20 4.68 -4.78
C GLY A 28 15.39 5.51 -3.80
N VAL A 29 14.31 4.95 -3.24
CA VAL A 29 13.43 5.63 -2.28
C VAL A 29 13.54 5.08 -0.87
N ASN A 30 14.62 4.37 -0.57
CA ASN A 30 14.96 3.84 0.75
C ASN A 30 15.43 4.96 1.69
N LEU A 31 14.57 5.93 1.91
CA LEU A 31 14.84 7.17 2.64
C LEU A 31 14.36 7.10 4.09
N PRO A 32 14.94 7.93 5.00
CA PRO A 32 14.39 8.06 6.35
C PRO A 32 12.99 8.65 6.33
N ASN A 33 12.23 8.40 7.38
CA ASN A 33 10.85 8.87 7.55
C ASN A 33 9.90 8.39 6.46
N THR A 34 10.15 7.16 5.96
CA THR A 34 9.28 6.45 5.02
C THR A 34 9.02 5.05 5.57
N VAL A 35 8.25 4.25 4.83
CA VAL A 35 8.00 2.84 5.17
C VAL A 35 9.31 2.05 5.35
N TYR A 36 10.38 2.44 4.66
CA TYR A 36 11.68 1.76 4.73
C TYR A 36 12.25 1.70 6.15
N THR A 37 12.14 2.80 6.89
CA THR A 37 12.67 2.91 8.26
C THR A 37 11.61 2.70 9.34
N ASP A 38 10.35 2.55 8.96
CA ASP A 38 9.25 2.34 9.90
C ASP A 38 9.36 0.93 10.52
N PRO A 39 9.49 0.81 11.86
CA PRO A 39 9.59 -0.49 12.50
C PRO A 39 8.34 -1.37 12.32
N THR A 40 7.17 -0.79 12.06
CA THR A 40 5.96 -1.58 11.80
C THR A 40 6.05 -2.38 10.50
N THR A 41 6.96 -2.02 9.59
CA THR A 41 7.20 -2.77 8.35
C THR A 41 7.61 -4.23 8.62
N ASP A 42 8.23 -4.51 9.76
CA ASP A 42 8.60 -5.86 10.17
C ASP A 42 7.46 -6.63 10.85
N HIS A 43 6.35 -5.95 11.14
CA HIS A 43 5.24 -6.48 11.92
C HIS A 43 3.89 -6.15 11.27
N LEU A 44 3.79 -6.36 9.94
CA LEU A 44 2.58 -5.99 9.20
C LEU A 44 1.35 -6.77 9.65
N PHE A 45 1.49 -8.07 9.98
CA PHE A 45 0.36 -8.83 10.48
C PHE A 45 -0.23 -8.17 11.73
N GLU A 46 0.61 -7.83 12.71
CA GLU A 46 0.18 -7.19 13.95
C GLU A 46 -0.40 -5.80 13.70
N LEU A 47 0.23 -5.02 12.83
CA LEU A 47 -0.25 -3.69 12.47
C LEU A 47 -1.69 -3.71 11.93
N PHE A 48 -1.98 -4.71 11.07
CA PHE A 48 -3.27 -4.80 10.38
C PHE A 48 -4.32 -5.61 11.15
N GLN A 49 -4.08 -5.97 12.42
CA GLN A 49 -5.12 -6.50 13.31
C GLN A 49 -6.02 -5.40 13.87
N LYS A 50 -5.69 -4.14 13.65
CA LYS A 50 -6.51 -3.00 14.04
C LYS A 50 -7.87 -3.05 13.34
N ASP A 51 -8.92 -2.62 14.05
CA ASP A 51 -10.27 -2.55 13.48
C ASP A 51 -10.28 -1.67 12.22
N ARG A 52 -11.00 -2.11 11.19
CA ARG A 52 -11.11 -1.45 9.90
C ARG A 52 -9.79 -1.36 9.10
N ALA A 53 -8.81 -2.19 9.46
CA ALA A 53 -7.57 -2.36 8.71
C ALA A 53 -7.55 -3.71 8.01
N VAL A 54 -7.07 -3.76 6.78
CA VAL A 54 -6.87 -5.02 6.03
C VAL A 54 -5.57 -4.95 5.23
N TYR A 55 -4.89 -6.07 5.13
CA TYR A 55 -3.72 -6.21 4.27
C TYR A 55 -3.82 -7.46 3.43
N ASN A 56 -3.57 -7.32 2.13
CA ASN A 56 -3.65 -8.40 1.16
C ASN A 56 -2.25 -8.78 0.70
N VAL A 57 -2.01 -10.07 0.55
CA VAL A 57 -0.74 -10.64 0.08
C VAL A 57 -0.95 -11.17 -1.33
N ALA A 58 -0.06 -10.81 -2.25
CA ALA A 58 -0.05 -11.30 -3.62
C ALA A 58 0.95 -12.45 -3.77
N GLU A 59 0.51 -13.51 -4.43
CA GLU A 59 1.35 -14.68 -4.71
C GLU A 59 1.34 -15.00 -6.21
N VAL A 60 2.47 -15.48 -6.70
CA VAL A 60 2.61 -16.08 -8.03
C VAL A 60 3.15 -17.49 -7.83
N ASP A 61 2.39 -18.49 -8.26
CA ASP A 61 2.72 -19.90 -8.12
C ASP A 61 3.09 -20.27 -6.65
N GLY A 62 2.33 -19.72 -5.70
CA GLY A 62 2.50 -19.97 -4.28
C GLY A 62 3.63 -19.19 -3.60
N LYS A 63 4.37 -18.35 -4.35
CA LYS A 63 5.44 -17.52 -3.81
C LYS A 63 4.94 -16.11 -3.56
N ILE A 64 5.18 -15.57 -2.37
CA ILE A 64 4.84 -14.18 -2.02
C ILE A 64 5.65 -13.23 -2.90
N VAL A 65 4.96 -12.31 -3.59
CA VAL A 65 5.58 -11.34 -4.49
C VAL A 65 5.24 -9.90 -4.15
N GLY A 66 4.42 -9.67 -3.13
CA GLY A 66 4.07 -8.34 -2.69
C GLY A 66 2.77 -8.28 -1.93
N GLY A 67 2.23 -7.09 -1.77
CA GLY A 67 0.98 -6.88 -1.07
C GLY A 67 0.53 -5.43 -1.10
N GLY A 68 -0.59 -5.17 -0.44
CA GLY A 68 -1.16 -3.84 -0.29
C GLY A 68 -2.36 -3.86 0.63
N GLY A 69 -2.66 -2.74 1.26
CA GLY A 69 -3.74 -2.71 2.23
C GLY A 69 -4.38 -1.36 2.44
N ILE A 70 -5.39 -1.36 3.31
CA ILE A 70 -6.14 -0.20 3.75
C ILE A 70 -5.95 -0.06 5.26
N TYR A 71 -5.69 1.16 5.70
CA TYR A 71 -5.43 1.45 7.10
C TYR A 71 -6.15 2.74 7.55
N PRO A 72 -6.77 2.74 8.75
CA PRO A 72 -7.40 3.94 9.29
C PRO A 72 -6.35 4.83 9.97
N THR A 73 -5.52 5.47 9.16
CA THR A 73 -4.37 6.26 9.63
C THR A 73 -4.82 7.40 10.53
N ASP A 74 -4.11 7.60 11.65
CA ASP A 74 -4.40 8.65 12.61
C ASP A 74 -4.36 10.04 11.96
N GLY A 75 -5.26 10.90 12.38
CA GLY A 75 -5.33 12.27 11.90
C GLY A 75 -6.05 12.47 10.58
N LEU A 76 -6.44 11.39 9.88
CA LEU A 76 -7.30 11.53 8.70
C LEU A 76 -8.72 11.92 9.13
N PRO A 77 -9.44 12.70 8.30
CA PRO A 77 -10.84 13.02 8.56
C PRO A 77 -11.71 11.76 8.64
N ASP A 78 -12.85 11.85 9.30
CA ASP A 78 -13.82 10.74 9.34
C ASP A 78 -14.17 10.28 7.93
N GLY A 79 -14.25 8.97 7.73
CA GLY A 79 -14.58 8.37 6.46
C GLY A 79 -13.42 8.26 5.46
N VAL A 80 -12.22 8.72 5.83
CA VAL A 80 -11.02 8.63 4.99
C VAL A 80 -10.09 7.54 5.52
N CYS A 81 -9.69 6.60 4.67
CA CYS A 81 -8.62 5.65 4.98
C CYS A 81 -7.42 5.88 4.07
N GLU A 82 -6.34 5.19 4.36
CA GLU A 82 -5.11 5.25 3.55
C GLU A 82 -4.86 3.93 2.84
N LEU A 83 -4.57 3.99 1.53
CA LEU A 83 -4.02 2.87 0.77
C LEU A 83 -2.52 2.83 1.08
N VAL A 84 -2.05 1.72 1.65
CA VAL A 84 -0.71 1.66 2.22
C VAL A 84 0.06 0.45 1.77
N LYS A 85 1.38 0.59 1.75
CA LYS A 85 2.36 -0.49 1.60
C LYS A 85 2.08 -1.38 0.39
N MET A 86 1.76 -0.74 -0.73
CA MET A 86 1.49 -1.36 -2.03
C MET A 86 2.82 -1.57 -2.76
N TRP A 87 3.36 -2.78 -2.69
CA TRP A 87 4.65 -3.11 -3.29
C TRP A 87 4.59 -4.46 -4.00
N LEU A 88 5.18 -4.52 -5.19
CA LEU A 88 5.31 -5.75 -5.98
C LEU A 88 6.74 -5.93 -6.47
N LEU A 89 7.26 -7.15 -6.34
CA LEU A 89 8.55 -7.52 -6.93
C LEU A 89 8.55 -7.35 -8.46
N PRO A 90 9.71 -7.07 -9.08
CA PRO A 90 9.78 -6.90 -10.54
C PRO A 90 9.16 -8.04 -11.33
N GLU A 91 9.39 -9.29 -10.91
CA GLU A 91 8.87 -10.48 -11.59
C GLU A 91 7.34 -10.62 -11.54
N ALA A 92 6.69 -9.87 -10.66
CA ALA A 92 5.22 -9.86 -10.54
C ALA A 92 4.55 -8.73 -11.31
N ARG A 93 5.34 -7.84 -11.90
CA ARG A 93 4.81 -6.70 -12.66
C ARG A 93 4.41 -7.13 -14.07
N GLY A 94 3.47 -6.40 -14.67
CA GLY A 94 2.97 -6.74 -16.01
C GLY A 94 2.00 -7.91 -16.07
N LEU A 95 1.59 -8.45 -14.91
CA LEU A 95 0.63 -9.55 -14.80
C LEU A 95 -0.78 -9.07 -14.40
N GLY A 96 -0.98 -7.77 -14.26
CA GLY A 96 -2.24 -7.19 -13.80
C GLY A 96 -2.44 -7.24 -12.29
N LEU A 97 -1.47 -7.76 -11.51
CA LEU A 97 -1.59 -7.90 -10.06
C LEU A 97 -1.73 -6.56 -9.34
N GLY A 98 -0.99 -5.54 -9.74
CA GLY A 98 -1.09 -4.21 -9.13
C GLY A 98 -2.48 -3.63 -9.28
N ARG A 99 -3.04 -3.71 -10.47
CA ARG A 99 -4.42 -3.27 -10.75
C ARG A 99 -5.43 -4.03 -9.90
N THR A 100 -5.36 -5.37 -9.92
CA THR A 100 -6.27 -6.23 -9.15
C THR A 100 -6.17 -5.93 -7.66
N MET A 101 -4.95 -5.70 -7.15
CA MET A 101 -4.73 -5.36 -5.75
C MET A 101 -5.39 -4.02 -5.38
N ILE A 102 -5.24 -3.00 -6.23
CA ILE A 102 -5.87 -1.70 -5.99
C ILE A 102 -7.39 -1.82 -6.02
N GLU A 103 -7.95 -2.52 -7.00
CA GLU A 103 -9.39 -2.77 -7.09
C GLU A 103 -9.91 -3.44 -5.82
N LYS A 104 -9.20 -4.46 -5.33
CA LYS A 104 -9.57 -5.16 -4.10
C LYS A 104 -9.52 -4.23 -2.88
N CYS A 105 -8.48 -3.44 -2.74
CA CYS A 105 -8.35 -2.50 -1.64
C CYS A 105 -9.46 -1.44 -1.66
N LEU A 106 -9.80 -0.90 -2.82
CA LEU A 106 -10.89 0.07 -2.95
C LEU A 106 -12.24 -0.55 -2.59
N GLN A 107 -12.49 -1.78 -3.02
CA GLN A 107 -13.71 -2.50 -2.65
C GLN A 107 -13.78 -2.75 -1.14
N GLN A 108 -12.67 -3.18 -0.54
CA GLN A 108 -12.58 -3.38 0.92
C GLN A 108 -12.81 -2.07 1.69
N ALA A 109 -12.29 -0.96 1.19
CA ALA A 109 -12.52 0.35 1.81
C ALA A 109 -14.01 0.69 1.84
N LYS A 110 -14.73 0.47 0.75
CA LYS A 110 -16.20 0.65 0.71
C LYS A 110 -16.91 -0.25 1.71
N GLU A 111 -16.57 -1.52 1.73
CA GLU A 111 -17.18 -2.50 2.64
C GLU A 111 -16.95 -2.16 4.10
N LEU A 112 -15.81 -1.54 4.41
CA LEU A 112 -15.48 -1.09 5.76
C LEU A 112 -16.13 0.25 6.14
N GLY A 113 -16.89 0.86 5.20
CA GLY A 113 -17.63 2.09 5.46
C GLY A 113 -16.86 3.37 5.19
N PHE A 114 -15.72 3.31 4.55
CA PHE A 114 -14.99 4.50 4.13
C PHE A 114 -15.60 5.09 2.86
N ASN A 115 -15.47 6.40 2.68
CA ASN A 115 -15.97 7.10 1.49
C ASN A 115 -14.87 7.77 0.67
N LYS A 116 -13.66 7.83 1.18
CA LYS A 116 -12.47 8.34 0.47
C LYS A 116 -11.26 7.51 0.82
N VAL A 117 -10.32 7.42 -0.13
CA VAL A 117 -9.04 6.75 0.05
C VAL A 117 -7.92 7.75 -0.26
N TYR A 118 -7.03 7.91 0.69
CA TYR A 118 -5.83 8.74 0.62
C TYR A 118 -4.61 7.85 0.39
N LEU A 119 -3.57 8.36 -0.24
CA LEU A 119 -2.29 7.67 -0.33
C LEU A 119 -1.11 8.65 -0.32
N GLU A 120 0.05 8.14 0.06
CA GLU A 120 1.32 8.85 0.03
C GLU A 120 2.27 8.10 -0.90
N SER A 121 3.03 8.83 -1.71
CA SER A 121 3.95 8.25 -2.67
C SER A 121 5.14 9.18 -2.91
N MET A 122 5.92 8.88 -3.92
CA MET A 122 7.14 9.62 -4.25
C MET A 122 7.26 9.82 -5.76
N PRO A 123 7.92 10.90 -6.20
CA PRO A 123 8.06 11.20 -7.65
C PRO A 123 8.76 10.09 -8.45
N GLU A 124 9.65 9.33 -7.80
CA GLU A 124 10.41 8.25 -8.43
C GLU A 124 9.52 7.07 -8.83
N LEU A 125 8.37 6.91 -8.17
CA LEU A 125 7.43 5.81 -8.41
C LEU A 125 6.46 6.15 -9.55
N LYS A 126 7.00 6.47 -10.71
CA LYS A 126 6.24 7.02 -11.85
C LYS A 126 5.14 6.08 -12.34
N GLN A 127 5.44 4.78 -12.42
CA GLN A 127 4.46 3.81 -12.91
C GLN A 127 3.29 3.65 -11.94
N ALA A 128 3.57 3.60 -10.64
CA ALA A 128 2.54 3.54 -9.61
C ALA A 128 1.65 4.78 -9.65
N LEU A 129 2.24 5.97 -9.75
CA LEU A 129 1.49 7.23 -9.85
C LEU A 129 0.54 7.23 -11.05
N ARG A 130 0.99 6.73 -12.22
CA ARG A 130 0.14 6.63 -13.41
C ARG A 130 -1.04 5.70 -13.19
N ILE A 131 -0.84 4.58 -12.50
CA ILE A 131 -1.93 3.65 -12.18
C ILE A 131 -2.93 4.32 -11.25
N TYR A 132 -2.47 5.02 -10.22
CA TYR A 132 -3.36 5.76 -9.32
C TYR A 132 -4.16 6.83 -10.06
N GLU A 133 -3.54 7.57 -10.97
CA GLU A 133 -4.24 8.54 -11.82
C GLU A 133 -5.35 7.87 -12.63
N LYS A 134 -5.08 6.70 -13.23
CA LYS A 134 -6.07 5.95 -14.00
C LYS A 134 -7.24 5.46 -13.14
N PHE A 135 -7.02 5.20 -11.87
CA PHE A 135 -8.09 4.86 -10.93
C PHE A 135 -8.89 6.05 -10.45
N GLY A 136 -8.52 7.26 -10.85
CA GLY A 136 -9.22 8.48 -10.48
C GLY A 136 -8.72 9.15 -9.22
N PHE A 137 -7.55 8.78 -8.72
CA PHE A 137 -6.90 9.52 -7.66
C PHE A 137 -6.45 10.88 -8.17
N GLU A 138 -6.64 11.91 -7.36
CA GLU A 138 -6.24 13.28 -7.66
C GLU A 138 -5.14 13.74 -6.71
N TYR A 139 -4.22 14.54 -7.20
CA TYR A 139 -3.11 15.05 -6.40
C TYR A 139 -3.58 16.09 -5.38
N LEU A 140 -2.98 16.02 -4.20
CA LEU A 140 -3.11 17.02 -3.13
C LEU A 140 -1.82 17.84 -3.05
N ASN A 141 -1.92 19.04 -2.46
CA ASN A 141 -0.78 19.94 -2.29
C ASN A 141 -0.02 19.71 -0.99
N ALA A 142 -0.56 18.90 -0.09
CA ALA A 142 0.03 18.66 1.24
C ALA A 142 -0.40 17.32 1.80
N GLN A 143 0.37 16.82 2.75
CA GLN A 143 0.07 15.63 3.51
C GLN A 143 -1.22 15.78 4.31
N MET A 144 -2.04 14.73 4.37
CA MET A 144 -3.17 14.58 5.29
C MET A 144 -2.80 13.57 6.37
N GLY A 145 -3.33 13.81 7.57
CA GLY A 145 -3.17 12.87 8.68
C GLY A 145 -1.74 12.76 9.20
N ASN A 146 -1.52 11.75 10.02
CA ASN A 146 -0.28 11.51 10.75
C ASN A 146 0.24 10.09 10.53
N SER A 147 0.61 9.76 9.28
CA SER A 147 1.18 8.45 8.95
C SER A 147 2.56 8.22 9.57
N GLY A 148 3.26 9.31 9.92
CA GLY A 148 4.66 9.26 10.33
C GLY A 148 5.64 9.22 9.17
N HIS A 149 5.17 9.18 7.93
CA HIS A 149 6.01 9.06 6.75
C HIS A 149 6.25 10.44 6.11
N THR A 150 6.93 11.32 6.81
CA THR A 150 7.22 12.70 6.36
C THR A 150 8.18 12.77 5.18
N GLY A 151 8.83 11.66 4.83
CA GLY A 151 9.69 11.55 3.65
C GLY A 151 8.96 11.45 2.33
N CYS A 152 7.66 11.16 2.33
CA CYS A 152 6.86 11.11 1.11
C CYS A 152 6.60 12.53 0.59
N GLN A 153 6.61 12.68 -0.75
CA GLN A 153 6.51 13.99 -1.41
C GLN A 153 5.33 14.09 -2.39
N LYS A 154 4.54 13.02 -2.53
CA LYS A 154 3.33 12.99 -3.35
C LYS A 154 2.16 12.48 -2.53
N TRP A 155 1.05 13.16 -2.62
CA TRP A 155 -0.16 12.82 -1.88
C TRP A 155 -1.34 12.82 -2.85
N MET A 156 -2.19 11.82 -2.74
CA MET A 156 -3.35 11.69 -3.62
C MET A 156 -4.58 11.27 -2.82
N ILE A 157 -5.75 11.57 -3.38
CA ILE A 157 -7.04 11.20 -2.78
C ILE A 157 -8.02 10.75 -3.86
N LYS A 158 -8.89 9.81 -3.51
CA LYS A 158 -9.98 9.34 -4.37
C LYS A 158 -11.26 9.29 -3.57
N VAL A 159 -12.35 9.80 -4.17
CA VAL A 159 -13.71 9.60 -3.67
C VAL A 159 -14.21 8.24 -4.15
N LEU A 160 -14.72 7.44 -3.22
CA LEU A 160 -15.25 6.11 -3.53
C LEU A 160 -16.67 6.16 -4.10
#